data_ce6dd2cfa6fb8300a1584ef3b23ad690
#
_entry.id   ce6dd2cfa6fb8300a1584ef3b23ad690
#
_cell.length_a   1.000
_cell.length_b   1.000
_cell.length_c   1.000
_cell.angle_alpha   90.00
_cell.angle_beta   90.00
_cell.angle_gamma   90.00
#
_symmetry.space_group_name_H-M   'P 1'
#
loop_
_entity.id
_entity.type
_entity.pdbx_description
1 polymer ?
#
loop_
_entity_poly.entity_id
_entity_poly.type
_entity_poly.pdbx_seq_one_letter_code
_entity_poly.pdbx_strand_id
1 'polypeptide(L)'
;PTPTGSSAASDVYKRQIREGMTLCGQARTVSVTHGDNSAIHAALTIINKGEILVVEGGGFTDRAVWGELMSLSSIHIGLGGVVIDGAIRDLGDLKKMDLPLFASGRTAAGPTKGGGGSVDIPISCGNVSLKPGDIIIGDDDGVAVIPFEIQNQILLSSEKKIIYEKEIIKKIKDGNTHKDIFDIKDIPIVNDDN
;
A
#
# COMPACT_ATOMS: atom_id res chain seq x y z
N PRO A 1 -27.79 12.31 2.95
CA PRO A 1 -26.53 12.39 2.24
C PRO A 1 -25.70 11.18 2.63
N THR A 2 -25.71 10.16 1.77
CA THR A 2 -24.83 8.99 1.91
C THR A 2 -23.40 9.47 1.70
N PRO A 3 -22.44 9.15 2.58
CA PRO A 3 -21.04 9.37 2.26
C PRO A 3 -20.75 8.51 1.04
N THR A 4 -20.38 9.16 -0.05
CA THR A 4 -19.81 8.49 -1.22
C THR A 4 -18.56 7.76 -0.78
N GLY A 5 -18.54 6.43 -0.93
CA GLY A 5 -17.60 5.50 -0.31
C GLY A 5 -16.14 5.56 -0.80
N SER A 6 -15.63 6.74 -1.16
CA SER A 6 -14.24 6.92 -1.57
C SER A 6 -13.37 7.69 -0.57
N SER A 7 -13.94 8.18 0.55
CA SER A 7 -13.18 9.01 1.50
C SER A 7 -12.66 8.28 2.73
N ALA A 8 -12.91 6.99 2.88
CA ALA A 8 -12.56 6.24 4.08
C ALA A 8 -11.26 5.43 3.97
N ALA A 9 -10.83 5.10 2.76
CA ALA A 9 -9.51 4.54 2.48
C ALA A 9 -8.65 5.61 1.79
N SER A 10 -7.44 5.80 2.24
CA SER A 10 -6.51 6.76 1.65
C SER A 10 -5.39 6.01 0.92
N ASP A 11 -5.12 6.40 -0.33
CA ASP A 11 -4.15 5.72 -1.17
C ASP A 11 -2.73 6.21 -0.90
N VAL A 12 -1.81 5.28 -0.68
CA VAL A 12 -0.38 5.52 -0.64
C VAL A 12 0.19 5.20 -2.02
N TYR A 13 0.73 6.23 -2.71
CA TYR A 13 1.34 6.03 -4.03
C TYR A 13 2.71 5.33 -3.91
N LYS A 14 2.68 4.00 -3.86
CA LYS A 14 3.87 3.13 -3.84
C LYS A 14 3.75 2.08 -4.91
N ARG A 15 4.86 1.81 -5.60
CA ARG A 15 4.92 0.75 -6.62
C ARG A 15 5.42 -0.53 -6.00
N GLN A 16 4.70 -1.60 -6.26
CA GLN A 16 5.18 -2.95 -5.99
C GLN A 16 6.45 -3.25 -6.81
N ILE A 17 7.30 -4.09 -6.28
CA ILE A 17 8.56 -4.45 -6.96
C ILE A 17 8.39 -5.55 -8.00
N ARG A 18 7.28 -6.28 -7.97
CA ARG A 18 6.90 -7.38 -8.88
C ARG A 18 5.38 -7.42 -9.02
N GLU A 19 4.89 -7.62 -10.23
CA GLU A 19 3.45 -7.77 -10.52
C GLU A 19 2.82 -8.93 -9.75
N GLY A 20 1.54 -8.77 -9.39
CA GLY A 20 0.74 -9.76 -8.68
C GLY A 20 1.07 -9.88 -7.18
N MET A 21 1.86 -8.97 -6.60
CA MET A 21 2.04 -8.93 -5.16
C MET A 21 0.80 -8.38 -4.47
N THR A 22 0.35 -9.07 -3.46
CA THR A 22 -0.75 -8.61 -2.58
C THR A 22 -0.32 -8.65 -1.14
N LEU A 23 -0.77 -7.70 -0.34
CA LEU A 23 -0.61 -7.71 1.11
C LEU A 23 -1.90 -7.27 1.81
N CYS A 24 -2.11 -7.82 3.00
CA CYS A 24 -3.18 -7.40 3.90
C CYS A 24 -2.77 -7.72 5.33
N GLY A 25 -2.78 -6.72 6.21
CA GLY A 25 -2.45 -6.92 7.62
C GLY A 25 -2.45 -5.61 8.41
N GLN A 26 -2.22 -5.73 9.71
CA GLN A 26 -2.11 -4.58 10.60
C GLN A 26 -0.75 -3.89 10.46
N ALA A 27 -0.75 -2.57 10.47
CA ALA A 27 0.45 -1.76 10.37
C ALA A 27 1.32 -1.82 11.63
N ARG A 28 2.59 -2.14 11.47
CA ARG A 28 3.70 -1.81 12.37
C ARG A 28 4.37 -0.58 11.78
N THR A 29 4.28 0.56 12.43
CA THR A 29 4.77 1.84 11.89
C THR A 29 6.18 2.17 12.35
N VAL A 30 6.97 2.71 11.42
CA VAL A 30 8.34 3.15 11.68
C VAL A 30 8.59 4.47 10.99
N SER A 31 9.08 5.45 11.73
CA SER A 31 9.67 6.67 11.15
C SER A 31 11.19 6.56 11.18
N VAL A 32 11.85 6.83 10.07
CA VAL A 32 13.32 6.77 9.96
C VAL A 32 13.91 8.14 9.67
N THR A 33 15.12 8.38 10.17
CA THR A 33 15.96 9.45 9.66
C THR A 33 16.35 9.13 8.21
N HIS A 34 16.38 10.13 7.34
CA HIS A 34 16.65 9.95 5.91
C HIS A 34 17.89 9.06 5.66
N GLY A 35 17.65 7.93 5.00
CA GLY A 35 18.71 6.98 4.64
C GLY A 35 19.26 6.14 5.81
N ASP A 36 18.72 6.24 7.03
CA ASP A 36 19.08 5.40 8.17
C ASP A 36 18.08 4.27 8.37
N ASN A 37 18.54 3.09 8.73
CA ASN A 37 17.64 1.94 8.96
C ASN A 37 17.66 1.38 10.38
N SER A 38 18.20 2.13 11.34
CA SER A 38 18.30 1.68 12.74
C SER A 38 16.94 1.41 13.37
N ALA A 39 15.95 2.30 13.15
CA ALA A 39 14.59 2.11 13.66
C ALA A 39 13.88 0.92 13.02
N ILE A 40 14.17 0.60 11.74
CA ILE A 40 13.61 -0.59 11.09
C ILE A 40 14.14 -1.86 11.77
N HIS A 41 15.45 -1.91 12.05
CA HIS A 41 16.00 -3.05 12.81
C HIS A 41 15.37 -3.20 14.18
N ALA A 42 15.11 -2.10 14.89
CA ALA A 42 14.41 -2.14 16.17
C ALA A 42 12.98 -2.69 16.02
N ALA A 43 12.22 -2.22 15.01
CA ALA A 43 10.87 -2.70 14.74
C ALA A 43 10.82 -4.21 14.47
N LEU A 44 11.77 -4.74 13.70
CA LEU A 44 11.84 -6.18 13.39
C LEU A 44 12.06 -7.06 14.62
N THR A 45 12.48 -6.52 15.76
CA THR A 45 12.62 -7.30 17.02
C THR A 45 11.29 -7.49 17.77
N ILE A 46 10.27 -6.70 17.43
CA ILE A 46 8.98 -6.70 18.13
C ILE A 46 7.78 -6.99 17.21
N ILE A 47 8.03 -7.24 15.94
CA ILE A 47 6.99 -7.48 14.94
C ILE A 47 6.28 -8.81 15.20
N ASN A 48 4.96 -8.84 14.97
CA ASN A 48 4.19 -10.07 15.05
C ASN A 48 3.99 -10.66 13.65
N LYS A 49 3.79 -11.97 13.59
CA LYS A 49 3.50 -12.68 12.35
C LYS A 49 2.27 -12.11 11.66
N GLY A 50 2.39 -11.81 10.35
CA GLY A 50 1.32 -11.27 9.53
C GLY A 50 1.16 -9.76 9.59
N GLU A 51 1.88 -9.04 10.45
CA GLU A 51 1.90 -7.57 10.42
C GLU A 51 2.56 -7.04 9.14
N ILE A 52 2.18 -5.85 8.73
CA ILE A 52 2.78 -5.11 7.63
C ILE A 52 3.67 -4.01 8.19
N LEU A 53 4.94 -4.05 7.86
CA LEU A 53 5.88 -2.99 8.22
C LEU A 53 5.69 -1.78 7.30
N VAL A 54 5.32 -0.64 7.86
CA VAL A 54 5.15 0.62 7.11
C VAL A 54 6.20 1.61 7.56
N VAL A 55 7.05 2.04 6.62
CA VAL A 55 8.21 2.89 6.89
C VAL A 55 8.02 4.28 6.29
N GLU A 56 7.95 5.29 7.15
CA GLU A 56 8.03 6.70 6.76
C GLU A 56 9.50 7.09 6.55
N GLY A 57 9.90 7.25 5.30
CA GLY A 57 11.22 7.72 4.91
C GLY A 57 11.19 9.07 4.19
N GLY A 58 10.01 9.73 4.13
CA GLY A 58 9.84 11.05 3.52
C GLY A 58 10.14 11.09 2.02
N GLY A 59 10.00 9.95 1.32
CA GLY A 59 10.32 9.87 -0.11
C GLY A 59 11.82 9.91 -0.44
N PHE A 60 12.69 9.82 0.56
CA PHE A 60 14.15 9.90 0.37
C PHE A 60 14.68 8.67 -0.37
N THR A 61 15.33 8.88 -1.51
CA THR A 61 15.78 7.79 -2.41
C THR A 61 17.29 7.71 -2.64
N ASP A 62 18.07 8.59 -2.03
CA ASP A 62 19.53 8.59 -2.23
C ASP A 62 20.23 7.42 -1.52
N ARG A 63 19.59 6.87 -0.48
CA ARG A 63 20.07 5.68 0.24
C ARG A 63 18.93 4.69 0.46
N ALA A 64 19.22 3.42 0.19
CA ALA A 64 18.30 2.32 0.43
C ALA A 64 18.27 1.97 1.91
N VAL A 65 17.10 1.92 2.50
CA VAL A 65 16.90 1.51 3.91
C VAL A 65 16.54 0.03 4.05
N TRP A 66 16.30 -0.66 2.92
CA TRP A 66 15.88 -2.06 2.85
C TRP A 66 16.61 -2.81 1.74
N GLY A 67 16.83 -4.13 1.91
CA GLY A 67 17.45 -4.99 0.92
C GLY A 67 17.27 -6.47 1.24
N GLU A 68 18.06 -7.31 0.58
CA GLU A 68 17.98 -8.77 0.62
C GLU A 68 18.01 -9.34 2.05
N LEU A 69 19.03 -9.01 2.85
CA LEU A 69 19.21 -9.58 4.19
C LEU A 69 18.03 -9.29 5.13
N MET A 70 17.46 -8.09 5.03
CA MET A 70 16.31 -7.70 5.82
C MET A 70 15.06 -8.47 5.38
N SER A 71 14.89 -8.69 4.08
CA SER A 71 13.78 -9.47 3.53
C SER A 71 13.84 -10.92 3.96
N LEU A 72 15.01 -11.56 3.88
CA LEU A 72 15.21 -12.94 4.36
C LEU A 72 14.87 -13.09 5.85
N SER A 73 15.36 -12.16 6.67
CA SER A 73 15.05 -12.13 8.10
C SER A 73 13.55 -11.95 8.34
N SER A 74 12.89 -11.08 7.56
CA SER A 74 11.46 -10.79 7.69
C SER A 74 10.57 -11.96 7.28
N ILE A 75 10.94 -12.70 6.24
CA ILE A 75 10.27 -13.95 5.86
C ILE A 75 10.36 -14.96 7.00
N HIS A 76 11.54 -15.09 7.61
CA HIS A 76 11.77 -16.03 8.71
C HIS A 76 10.87 -15.75 9.92
N ILE A 77 10.67 -14.49 10.28
CA ILE A 77 9.78 -14.09 11.39
C ILE A 77 8.31 -14.04 10.99
N GLY A 78 7.98 -14.26 9.72
CA GLY A 78 6.60 -14.32 9.21
C GLY A 78 5.94 -12.96 9.00
N LEU A 79 6.72 -11.92 8.65
CA LEU A 79 6.19 -10.61 8.27
C LEU A 79 5.25 -10.74 7.06
N GLY A 80 4.09 -10.07 7.10
CA GLY A 80 3.08 -10.14 6.05
C GLY A 80 3.40 -9.29 4.81
N GLY A 81 4.29 -8.30 4.95
CA GLY A 81 4.70 -7.44 3.85
C GLY A 81 5.38 -6.17 4.33
N VAL A 82 5.88 -5.38 3.38
CA VAL A 82 6.65 -4.14 3.65
C VAL A 82 6.21 -3.02 2.71
N VAL A 83 5.99 -1.84 3.28
CA VAL A 83 5.71 -0.61 2.54
C VAL A 83 6.72 0.45 2.95
N ILE A 84 7.50 0.99 2.00
CA ILE A 84 8.59 1.92 2.28
C ILE A 84 8.42 3.21 1.49
N ASP A 85 8.23 4.32 2.20
CA ASP A 85 8.32 5.65 1.60
C ASP A 85 9.78 6.09 1.46
N GLY A 86 10.52 5.37 0.63
CA GLY A 86 11.95 5.52 0.43
C GLY A 86 12.49 4.53 -0.58
N ALA A 87 13.83 4.39 -0.62
CA ALA A 87 14.50 3.49 -1.55
C ALA A 87 14.84 2.12 -0.94
N ILE A 88 14.88 1.13 -1.83
CA ILE A 88 15.34 -0.23 -1.59
C ILE A 88 16.56 -0.55 -2.47
N ARG A 89 17.27 -1.64 -2.19
CA ARG A 89 18.34 -2.21 -3.02
C ARG A 89 18.13 -3.70 -3.25
N ASP A 90 19.05 -4.35 -3.95
CA ASP A 90 19.05 -5.80 -4.22
C ASP A 90 17.78 -6.29 -4.95
N LEU A 91 17.22 -5.43 -5.85
CA LEU A 91 15.91 -5.65 -6.49
C LEU A 91 15.83 -7.00 -7.23
N GLY A 92 16.95 -7.48 -7.82
CA GLY A 92 16.98 -8.75 -8.54
C GLY A 92 16.68 -9.95 -7.63
N ASP A 93 17.12 -9.91 -6.39
CA ASP A 93 16.91 -10.97 -5.41
C ASP A 93 15.57 -10.79 -4.68
N LEU A 94 15.22 -9.56 -4.36
CA LEU A 94 13.91 -9.23 -3.77
C LEU A 94 12.73 -9.73 -4.62
N LYS A 95 12.83 -9.63 -5.95
CA LYS A 95 11.79 -10.11 -6.88
C LYS A 95 11.57 -11.63 -6.85
N LYS A 96 12.54 -12.40 -6.37
CA LYS A 96 12.46 -13.87 -6.26
C LYS A 96 11.90 -14.32 -4.91
N MET A 97 11.79 -13.40 -3.94
CA MET A 97 11.35 -13.71 -2.58
C MET A 97 9.83 -13.65 -2.46
N ASP A 98 9.29 -14.47 -1.57
CA ASP A 98 7.87 -14.46 -1.21
C ASP A 98 7.59 -13.49 -0.05
N LEU A 99 7.90 -12.21 -0.28
CA LEU A 99 7.58 -11.10 0.62
C LEU A 99 7.03 -9.96 -0.20
N PRO A 100 5.75 -9.61 -0.05
CA PRO A 100 5.18 -8.44 -0.70
C PRO A 100 5.92 -7.18 -0.26
N LEU A 101 6.43 -6.40 -1.23
CA LEU A 101 7.21 -5.21 -0.97
C LEU A 101 6.84 -4.09 -1.93
N PHE A 102 6.54 -2.92 -1.36
CA PHE A 102 6.18 -1.70 -2.05
C PHE A 102 7.15 -0.59 -1.64
N ALA A 103 7.70 0.15 -2.60
CA ALA A 103 8.69 1.19 -2.34
C ALA A 103 8.53 2.38 -3.27
N SER A 104 9.04 3.56 -2.85
CA SER A 104 9.06 4.76 -3.67
C SER A 104 10.17 4.75 -4.73
N GLY A 105 11.30 4.10 -4.44
CA GLY A 105 12.45 4.10 -5.32
C GLY A 105 13.45 2.99 -5.05
N ARG A 106 14.55 3.04 -5.79
CA ARG A 106 15.67 2.10 -5.67
C ARG A 106 17.00 2.79 -5.86
N THR A 107 18.02 2.35 -5.12
CA THR A 107 19.41 2.81 -5.26
C THR A 107 20.38 1.74 -4.79
N ALA A 108 21.60 1.74 -5.30
CA ALA A 108 22.66 0.85 -4.82
C ALA A 108 23.31 1.34 -3.52
N ALA A 109 23.15 2.63 -3.18
CA ALA A 109 23.74 3.22 -1.98
C ALA A 109 23.09 2.61 -0.72
N GLY A 110 23.90 2.01 0.15
CA GLY A 110 23.45 1.42 1.40
C GLY A 110 23.04 2.46 2.45
N PRO A 111 22.34 2.01 3.52
CA PRO A 111 21.88 2.88 4.59
C PRO A 111 23.03 3.35 5.47
N THR A 112 22.75 4.42 6.23
CA THR A 112 23.52 4.75 7.44
C THR A 112 22.95 3.98 8.64
N LYS A 113 23.75 3.94 9.71
CA LYS A 113 23.38 3.36 11.01
C LYS A 113 23.76 4.34 12.12
N GLY A 114 23.35 5.59 11.94
CA GLY A 114 23.62 6.66 12.90
C GLY A 114 22.71 6.64 14.12
N GLY A 115 21.68 5.85 14.08
CA GLY A 115 20.59 5.84 15.05
C GLY A 115 19.61 6.97 14.81
N GLY A 116 18.42 6.80 15.32
CA GLY A 116 17.32 7.75 15.14
C GLY A 116 16.09 7.11 14.53
N GLY A 117 15.01 7.88 14.52
CA GLY A 117 13.71 7.37 14.13
C GLY A 117 12.91 6.87 15.34
N SER A 118 11.72 6.36 15.08
CA SER A 118 10.78 5.91 16.11
C SER A 118 9.94 4.74 15.58
N VAL A 119 9.46 3.91 16.49
CA VAL A 119 8.61 2.75 16.21
C VAL A 119 7.28 2.94 16.92
N ASP A 120 6.18 2.42 16.34
CA ASP A 120 4.83 2.46 16.91
C ASP A 120 4.32 3.87 17.22
N ILE A 121 4.57 4.80 16.33
CA ILE A 121 4.01 6.16 16.38
C ILE A 121 3.13 6.41 15.14
N PRO A 122 2.18 7.35 15.20
CA PRO A 122 1.53 7.84 13.99
C PRO A 122 2.57 8.39 13.01
N ILE A 123 2.44 8.04 11.74
CA ILE A 123 3.37 8.43 10.66
C ILE A 123 2.62 8.96 9.45
N SER A 124 3.36 9.55 8.50
CA SER A 124 2.86 9.88 7.17
C SER A 124 3.66 9.11 6.11
N CYS A 125 3.01 8.21 5.41
CA CYS A 125 3.64 7.41 4.35
C CYS A 125 2.99 7.76 3.01
N GLY A 126 3.75 8.34 2.08
CA GLY A 126 3.22 8.78 0.79
C GLY A 126 2.11 9.82 0.89
N ASN A 127 2.22 10.75 1.82
CA ASN A 127 1.22 11.79 2.16
C ASN A 127 -0.08 11.25 2.79
N VAL A 128 -0.13 10.00 3.19
CA VAL A 128 -1.26 9.41 3.91
C VAL A 128 -0.88 9.21 5.36
N SER A 129 -1.66 9.79 6.28
CA SER A 129 -1.50 9.59 7.71
C SER A 129 -2.05 8.23 8.12
N LEU A 130 -1.29 7.50 8.93
CA LEU A 130 -1.69 6.23 9.52
C LEU A 130 -1.08 6.06 10.91
N LYS A 131 -1.68 5.18 11.69
CA LYS A 131 -1.22 4.84 13.03
C LYS A 131 -0.99 3.35 13.20
N PRO A 132 -0.23 2.92 14.21
CA PRO A 132 -0.05 1.51 14.54
C PRO A 132 -1.41 0.80 14.62
N GLY A 133 -1.52 -0.38 14.00
CA GLY A 133 -2.73 -1.19 14.00
C GLY A 133 -3.74 -0.88 12.89
N ASP A 134 -3.61 0.20 12.14
CA ASP A 134 -4.43 0.43 10.94
C ASP A 134 -4.24 -0.71 9.94
N ILE A 135 -5.26 -1.00 9.14
CA ILE A 135 -5.20 -2.08 8.14
C ILE A 135 -4.55 -1.56 6.87
N ILE A 136 -3.55 -2.26 6.40
CA ILE A 136 -2.87 -1.98 5.14
C ILE A 136 -3.28 -3.05 4.12
N ILE A 137 -3.73 -2.60 2.95
CA ILE A 137 -4.04 -3.44 1.80
C ILE A 137 -3.20 -2.95 0.63
N GLY A 138 -2.59 -3.87 -0.10
CA GLY A 138 -1.81 -3.53 -1.29
C GLY A 138 -1.96 -4.56 -2.40
N ASP A 139 -1.99 -4.09 -3.64
CA ASP A 139 -2.06 -4.88 -4.86
C ASP A 139 -1.36 -4.15 -6.03
N ASP A 140 -1.65 -4.57 -7.27
CA ASP A 140 -1.08 -3.98 -8.48
C ASP A 140 -1.40 -2.49 -8.67
N ASP A 141 -2.52 -2.02 -8.13
CA ASP A 141 -2.93 -0.61 -8.23
C ASP A 141 -2.23 0.29 -7.20
N GLY A 142 -1.77 -0.28 -6.07
CA GLY A 142 -1.07 0.46 -5.03
C GLY A 142 -1.34 -0.03 -3.63
N VAL A 143 -1.23 0.89 -2.65
CA VAL A 143 -1.42 0.59 -1.23
C VAL A 143 -2.49 1.51 -0.65
N ALA A 144 -3.46 0.94 0.03
CA ALA A 144 -4.51 1.66 0.75
C ALA A 144 -4.39 1.46 2.27
N VAL A 145 -4.74 2.49 3.02
CA VAL A 145 -4.81 2.49 4.48
C VAL A 145 -6.27 2.56 4.91
N ILE A 146 -6.68 1.65 5.78
CA ILE A 146 -8.02 1.63 6.39
C ILE A 146 -7.86 1.79 7.90
N PRO A 147 -8.37 2.88 8.48
CA PRO A 147 -8.38 3.05 9.92
C PRO A 147 -9.05 1.85 10.62
N PHE A 148 -8.39 1.31 11.64
CA PHE A 148 -8.83 0.09 12.32
C PHE A 148 -10.29 0.18 12.81
N GLU A 149 -10.69 1.36 13.28
CA GLU A 149 -12.03 1.58 13.86
C GLU A 149 -13.18 1.38 12.85
N ILE A 150 -12.92 1.60 11.55
CA ILE A 150 -13.96 1.53 10.51
C ILE A 150 -13.80 0.31 9.60
N GLN A 151 -12.86 -0.60 9.87
CA GLN A 151 -12.56 -1.76 9.03
C GLN A 151 -13.80 -2.61 8.69
N ASN A 152 -14.67 -2.87 9.67
CA ASN A 152 -15.89 -3.65 9.45
C ASN A 152 -16.89 -2.92 8.54
N GLN A 153 -16.99 -1.60 8.65
CA GLN A 153 -17.84 -0.79 7.77
C GLN A 153 -17.33 -0.82 6.33
N ILE A 154 -16.02 -0.70 6.15
CA ILE A 154 -15.38 -0.78 4.83
C ILE A 154 -15.57 -2.17 4.23
N LEU A 155 -15.37 -3.24 5.00
CA LEU A 155 -15.58 -4.61 4.54
C LEU A 155 -17.01 -4.82 4.01
N LEU A 156 -18.04 -4.45 4.80
CA LEU A 156 -19.44 -4.58 4.38
C LEU A 156 -19.78 -3.74 3.12
N SER A 157 -19.17 -2.56 3.01
CA SER A 157 -19.35 -1.70 1.83
C SER A 157 -18.69 -2.30 0.59
N SER A 158 -17.50 -2.88 0.75
CA SER A 158 -16.75 -3.55 -0.33
C SER A 158 -17.48 -4.80 -0.83
N GLU A 159 -18.05 -5.61 0.06
CA GLU A 159 -18.86 -6.77 -0.32
C GLU A 159 -20.09 -6.38 -1.18
N LYS A 160 -20.79 -5.31 -0.77
CA LYS A 160 -21.92 -4.78 -1.56
C LYS A 160 -21.46 -4.27 -2.93
N LYS A 161 -20.31 -3.61 -2.99
CA LYS A 161 -19.75 -3.10 -4.25
C LYS A 161 -19.38 -4.25 -5.19
N ILE A 162 -18.76 -5.31 -4.67
CA ILE A 162 -18.41 -6.51 -5.45
C ILE A 162 -19.66 -7.15 -6.06
N ILE A 163 -20.76 -7.25 -5.30
CA ILE A 163 -22.04 -7.80 -5.80
C ILE A 163 -22.58 -6.91 -6.94
N TYR A 164 -22.62 -5.60 -6.72
CA TYR A 164 -23.05 -4.63 -7.73
C TYR A 164 -22.20 -4.72 -9.01
N GLU A 165 -20.88 -4.76 -8.88
CA GLU A 165 -19.96 -4.86 -10.04
C GLU A 165 -20.15 -6.16 -10.82
N LYS A 166 -20.42 -7.29 -10.15
CA LYS A 166 -20.77 -8.55 -10.81
C LYS A 166 -22.05 -8.44 -11.65
N GLU A 167 -23.07 -7.73 -11.16
CA GLU A 167 -24.29 -7.47 -11.92
C GLU A 167 -24.03 -6.59 -13.15
N ILE A 168 -23.20 -5.55 -13.00
CA ILE A 168 -22.79 -4.69 -14.12
C ILE A 168 -22.02 -5.49 -15.17
N ILE A 169 -21.05 -6.29 -14.76
CA ILE A 169 -20.27 -7.15 -15.66
C ILE A 169 -21.19 -8.10 -16.43
N LYS A 170 -22.20 -8.67 -15.77
CA LYS A 170 -23.19 -9.51 -16.41
C LYS A 170 -23.97 -8.74 -17.49
N LYS A 171 -24.49 -7.57 -17.18
CA LYS A 171 -25.22 -6.71 -18.13
C LYS A 171 -24.36 -6.37 -19.35
N ILE A 172 -23.07 -6.04 -19.15
CA ILE A 172 -22.12 -5.79 -20.25
C ILE A 172 -22.00 -7.02 -21.14
N LYS A 173 -21.80 -8.21 -20.54
CA LYS A 173 -21.69 -9.48 -21.30
C LYS A 173 -22.96 -9.87 -22.04
N ASP A 174 -24.13 -9.49 -21.51
CA ASP A 174 -25.43 -9.71 -22.13
C ASP A 174 -25.73 -8.72 -23.28
N GLY A 175 -24.79 -7.81 -23.60
CA GLY A 175 -24.86 -6.87 -24.73
C GLY A 175 -25.68 -5.61 -24.46
N ASN A 176 -25.96 -5.27 -23.19
CA ASN A 176 -26.61 -4.00 -22.86
C ASN A 176 -25.70 -2.81 -23.21
N THR A 177 -26.31 -1.73 -23.66
CA THR A 177 -25.54 -0.51 -23.99
C THR A 177 -25.05 0.21 -22.73
N HIS A 178 -24.06 1.07 -22.88
CA HIS A 178 -23.54 1.87 -21.76
C HIS A 178 -24.63 2.72 -21.11
N LYS A 179 -25.55 3.26 -21.89
CA LYS A 179 -26.69 4.07 -21.43
C LYS A 179 -27.72 3.23 -20.63
N ASP A 180 -27.89 1.93 -20.98
CA ASP A 180 -28.80 1.04 -20.25
C ASP A 180 -28.25 0.59 -18.89
N ILE A 181 -26.93 0.66 -18.74
CA ILE A 181 -26.21 0.19 -17.54
C ILE A 181 -25.98 1.31 -16.54
N PHE A 182 -25.60 2.49 -17.02
CA PHE A 182 -25.18 3.63 -16.21
C PHE A 182 -26.14 4.80 -16.37
N ASP A 183 -26.44 5.47 -15.27
CA ASP A 183 -27.17 6.74 -15.25
C ASP A 183 -26.24 7.88 -15.73
N ILE A 184 -26.26 8.10 -17.04
CA ILE A 184 -25.38 9.08 -17.68
C ILE A 184 -26.13 10.40 -17.77
N LYS A 185 -25.57 11.44 -17.14
CA LYS A 185 -26.07 12.82 -17.32
C LYS A 185 -25.95 13.25 -18.79
N ASP A 186 -26.93 14.02 -19.28
CA ASP A 186 -26.85 14.60 -20.63
C ASP A 186 -25.65 15.57 -20.71
N ILE A 187 -24.64 15.13 -21.42
CA ILE A 187 -23.44 15.93 -21.74
C ILE A 187 -23.52 16.25 -23.23
N PRO A 188 -23.46 17.54 -23.63
CA PRO A 188 -23.43 17.90 -25.04
C PRO A 188 -22.22 17.26 -25.73
N ILE A 189 -22.46 16.47 -26.77
CA ILE A 189 -21.42 15.92 -27.62
C ILE A 189 -21.21 16.90 -28.77
N VAL A 190 -20.09 17.59 -28.80
CA VAL A 190 -19.71 18.46 -29.90
C VAL A 190 -19.11 17.58 -30.99
N ASN A 191 -19.85 17.38 -32.08
CA ASN A 191 -19.30 16.75 -33.26
C ASN A 191 -18.61 17.86 -34.07
N ASP A 192 -17.30 17.76 -34.27
CA ASP A 192 -16.55 18.58 -35.20
C ASP A 192 -16.84 18.15 -36.66
N ASP A 193 -18.10 18.25 -37.06
CA ASP A 193 -18.48 18.17 -38.48
C ASP A 193 -18.53 19.61 -39.03
N ASN A 194 -17.33 20.15 -39.40
CA ASN A 194 -17.15 21.25 -40.39
C ASN A 194 -15.71 21.25 -40.91
#